data_468cfe8bf85aa84ea602abbf235b2e83
#
_entry.id   468cfe8bf85aa84ea602abbf235b2e83
#
_cell.length_a   1.000
_cell.length_b   1.000
_cell.length_c   1.000
_cell.angle_alpha   90.00
_cell.angle_beta   90.00
_cell.angle_gamma   90.00
#
_symmetry.space_group_name_H-M   'P 1'
#
loop_
_entity.id
_entity.type
_entity.pdbx_description
1 polymer ?
#
loop_
_entity_poly.entity_id
_entity_poly.type
_entity_poly.pdbx_seq_one_letter_code
_entity_poly.pdbx_strand_id
1 'polypeptide(L)'
;GKTLDLILHRGSIRKGDEIVLVSDRGGISTHVKGLFSPRGMSEMRDAGDRWDNTEAAYAAAGVKISAPSLDGVLVGTTLRVVNSDEERSAAIASADEEANLSIELDEEGVCIKSDTVGGLEALAKELREVGVPIREASIGKVSRRDVRSAEASSDPLHRIIMAFSTEILEEAEEEISSSEAGVKHIGSDIIYRILEEREEWVEARKNELEEESREIVVYPGRIMLLPDHTFRVSKPAVVGVRVLAGRVHIGQGLLKDGNRVGRIKSIRSGQESLKEARQGAEVAISVDGVTVGRQIEEGDILLVDIPESHARKLRKLEMTPVEEEVYEELLSIHRKNDHFWGR
;
A
#
# COMPACT_ATOMS: atom_id res chain seq x y z
N GLY A 1 -10.13 27.03 25.88
CA GLY A 1 -10.86 27.02 24.60
C GLY A 1 -9.90 26.90 23.44
N LYS A 2 -10.37 26.51 22.28
CA LYS A 2 -9.56 26.49 21.06
C LYS A 2 -9.12 27.88 20.67
N THR A 3 -7.89 28.01 20.19
CA THR A 3 -7.33 29.27 19.67
C THR A 3 -6.79 29.00 18.25
N LEU A 4 -6.71 30.07 17.46
CA LEU A 4 -6.15 30.03 16.11
C LEU A 4 -4.98 31.01 16.03
N ASP A 5 -3.84 30.53 15.55
CA ASP A 5 -2.67 31.36 15.27
C ASP A 5 -2.78 31.86 13.83
N LEU A 6 -2.52 33.13 13.61
CA LEU A 6 -2.64 33.75 12.29
C LEU A 6 -1.54 34.80 12.05
N ILE A 7 -1.27 35.06 10.79
CA ILE A 7 -0.38 36.12 10.33
C ILE A 7 -1.24 37.18 9.68
N LEU A 8 -1.26 38.37 10.29
CA LEU A 8 -1.99 39.53 9.78
C LEU A 8 -1.16 40.22 8.70
N HIS A 9 -1.52 40.00 7.44
CA HIS A 9 -0.79 40.55 6.29
C HIS A 9 -1.17 41.97 5.94
N ARG A 10 -2.47 42.34 6.14
CA ARG A 10 -3.01 43.67 5.80
C ARG A 10 -4.07 44.09 6.79
N GLY A 11 -4.17 45.41 7.03
CA GLY A 11 -5.20 45.98 7.84
C GLY A 11 -4.99 45.82 9.33
N SER A 12 -6.08 45.66 10.05
CA SER A 12 -6.10 45.49 11.50
C SER A 12 -7.20 44.51 11.92
N ILE A 13 -7.02 43.88 13.06
CA ILE A 13 -8.01 43.04 13.72
C ILE A 13 -8.18 43.51 15.16
N ARG A 14 -9.42 43.57 15.63
CA ARG A 14 -9.76 44.01 16.98
C ARG A 14 -10.61 42.97 17.68
N LYS A 15 -10.56 43.00 18.98
CA LYS A 15 -11.49 42.25 19.81
C LYS A 15 -12.93 42.71 19.57
N GLY A 16 -13.82 41.75 19.29
CA GLY A 16 -15.21 42.03 18.91
C GLY A 16 -15.47 42.08 17.42
N ASP A 17 -14.43 42.17 16.57
CA ASP A 17 -14.61 42.18 15.13
C ASP A 17 -15.25 40.87 14.65
N GLU A 18 -16.13 41.00 13.65
CA GLU A 18 -16.66 39.85 12.93
C GLU A 18 -15.66 39.38 11.88
N ILE A 19 -15.42 38.09 11.86
CA ILE A 19 -14.47 37.47 10.97
C ILE A 19 -15.12 36.30 10.21
N VAL A 20 -14.71 36.11 8.96
CA VAL A 20 -15.07 34.96 8.15
C VAL A 20 -13.83 34.06 8.02
N LEU A 21 -14.04 32.77 8.28
CA LEU A 21 -13.05 31.70 8.25
C LEU A 21 -13.48 30.61 7.24
N VAL A 22 -12.54 29.87 6.74
CA VAL A 22 -12.79 28.68 5.91
C VAL A 22 -12.86 27.45 6.80
N SER A 23 -13.91 26.67 6.67
CA SER A 23 -14.06 25.40 7.37
C SER A 23 -14.29 24.24 6.42
N ASP A 24 -14.24 23.02 6.94
CA ASP A 24 -14.56 21.77 6.23
C ASP A 24 -16.00 21.74 5.64
N ARG A 25 -16.85 22.71 6.03
CA ARG A 25 -18.24 22.84 5.57
C ARG A 25 -18.49 24.11 4.76
N GLY A 26 -17.42 24.82 4.39
CA GLY A 26 -17.47 26.12 3.73
C GLY A 26 -17.17 27.29 4.66
N GLY A 27 -17.53 28.50 4.23
CA GLY A 27 -17.29 29.72 4.96
C GLY A 27 -18.15 29.85 6.24
N ILE A 28 -17.50 30.14 7.35
CA ILE A 28 -18.18 30.42 8.63
C ILE A 28 -17.89 31.82 9.14
N SER A 29 -18.90 32.47 9.67
CA SER A 29 -18.76 33.78 10.35
C SER A 29 -18.77 33.61 11.87
N THR A 30 -17.88 34.32 12.56
CA THR A 30 -17.78 34.34 14.03
C THR A 30 -17.17 35.66 14.50
N HIS A 31 -17.11 35.89 15.83
CA HIS A 31 -16.55 37.11 16.41
C HIS A 31 -15.30 36.81 17.24
N VAL A 32 -14.30 37.68 17.14
CA VAL A 32 -13.08 37.62 17.95
C VAL A 32 -13.41 37.89 19.42
N LYS A 33 -13.31 36.87 20.27
CA LYS A 33 -13.50 37.02 21.73
C LYS A 33 -12.25 37.45 22.46
N GLY A 34 -11.11 36.92 22.04
CA GLY A 34 -9.79 37.28 22.60
C GLY A 34 -8.79 37.45 21.50
N LEU A 35 -7.92 38.41 21.65
CA LEU A 35 -6.82 38.71 20.76
C LEU A 35 -5.53 38.80 21.58
N PHE A 36 -4.51 38.12 21.13
CA PHE A 36 -3.24 38.01 21.82
C PHE A 36 -2.08 38.27 20.84
N SER A 37 -1.12 39.06 21.27
CA SER A 37 0.13 39.32 20.57
C SER A 37 1.31 38.61 21.28
N PRO A 38 2.33 38.16 20.55
CA PRO A 38 3.52 37.62 21.18
C PRO A 38 4.24 38.71 21.99
N ARG A 39 4.73 38.37 23.17
CA ARG A 39 5.62 39.24 23.93
C ARG A 39 6.86 39.55 23.12
N GLY A 40 7.29 40.81 23.14
CA GLY A 40 8.60 41.17 22.61
C GLY A 40 9.71 40.32 23.28
N MET A 41 10.85 40.20 22.63
CA MET A 41 12.00 39.41 23.13
C MET A 41 12.37 39.87 24.56
N SER A 42 11.85 39.19 25.55
CA SER A 42 12.36 39.21 26.92
C SER A 42 13.25 37.98 27.08
N GLU A 43 14.27 38.05 27.96
CA GLU A 43 15.24 36.98 28.20
C GLU A 43 14.55 35.63 28.43
N MET A 44 15.11 34.54 27.91
CA MET A 44 14.59 33.16 27.94
C MET A 44 14.44 32.55 29.35
N ARG A 45 14.47 33.32 30.39
CA ARG A 45 14.43 32.85 31.79
C ARG A 45 13.05 32.89 32.44
N ASP A 46 12.08 33.59 31.83
CA ASP A 46 10.70 33.64 32.36
C ASP A 46 9.87 32.55 31.70
N ALA A 47 9.53 31.50 32.44
CA ALA A 47 8.59 30.44 32.06
C ALA A 47 7.12 30.91 32.09
N GLY A 48 6.87 32.19 31.83
CA GLY A 48 5.51 32.78 31.80
C GLY A 48 4.85 32.71 30.43
N ASP A 49 3.57 33.03 30.44
CA ASP A 49 2.74 33.03 29.24
C ASP A 49 3.38 33.90 28.12
N ARG A 50 3.63 33.34 26.97
CA ARG A 50 4.30 34.00 25.84
C ARG A 50 3.43 34.97 25.09
N TRP A 51 2.20 35.15 25.51
CA TRP A 51 1.16 35.93 24.86
C TRP A 51 0.56 36.99 25.76
N ASP A 52 0.52 38.23 25.27
CA ASP A 52 -0.13 39.34 25.93
C ASP A 52 -1.50 39.58 25.31
N ASN A 53 -2.50 39.79 26.16
CA ASN A 53 -3.86 40.18 25.69
C ASN A 53 -3.81 41.60 25.12
N THR A 54 -4.34 41.76 23.93
CA THR A 54 -4.41 43.08 23.24
C THR A 54 -5.80 43.35 22.72
N GLU A 55 -6.18 44.64 22.63
CA GLU A 55 -7.49 45.06 22.09
C GLU A 55 -7.45 45.21 20.55
N ALA A 56 -6.30 45.42 19.97
CA ALA A 56 -6.11 45.54 18.53
C ALA A 56 -4.71 45.10 18.11
N ALA A 57 -4.61 44.56 16.88
CA ALA A 57 -3.37 44.26 16.22
C ALA A 57 -3.37 44.82 14.78
N TYR A 58 -2.18 45.17 14.28
CA TYR A 58 -1.97 45.80 12.99
C TYR A 58 -0.97 45.02 12.18
N ALA A 59 -1.13 45.03 10.86
CA ALA A 59 -0.19 44.38 9.95
C ALA A 59 1.21 45.04 10.01
N ALA A 60 2.32 44.29 9.82
CA ALA A 60 2.39 42.83 9.74
C ALA A 60 2.70 42.26 11.13
N ALA A 61 1.87 41.34 11.59
CA ALA A 61 2.06 40.75 12.92
C ALA A 61 1.53 39.31 12.96
N GLY A 62 2.24 38.44 13.69
CA GLY A 62 1.68 37.18 14.15
C GLY A 62 0.78 37.40 15.36
N VAL A 63 -0.42 36.88 15.37
CA VAL A 63 -1.37 37.03 16.48
C VAL A 63 -2.11 35.71 16.73
N LYS A 64 -2.59 35.54 17.94
CA LYS A 64 -3.44 34.43 18.35
C LYS A 64 -4.84 34.98 18.65
N ILE A 65 -5.86 34.34 18.13
CA ILE A 65 -7.26 34.69 18.43
C ILE A 65 -7.98 33.56 19.13
N SER A 66 -8.95 33.89 19.93
CA SER A 66 -9.99 32.99 20.39
C SER A 66 -11.34 33.44 19.87
N ALA A 67 -12.15 32.54 19.39
CA ALA A 67 -13.49 32.78 18.89
C ALA A 67 -14.39 31.57 19.19
N PRO A 68 -15.73 31.74 19.17
CA PRO A 68 -16.67 30.63 19.16
C PRO A 68 -16.51 29.85 17.83
N SER A 69 -16.87 28.57 17.87
CA SER A 69 -17.00 27.75 16.63
C SER A 69 -15.76 27.68 15.76
N LEU A 70 -14.58 27.47 16.38
CA LEU A 70 -13.34 27.20 15.66
C LEU A 70 -13.19 25.70 15.28
N ASP A 71 -14.23 24.89 15.49
CA ASP A 71 -14.23 23.49 15.11
C ASP A 71 -14.39 23.35 13.59
N GLY A 72 -13.52 22.52 12.97
CA GLY A 72 -13.54 22.31 11.52
C GLY A 72 -12.90 23.43 10.69
N VAL A 73 -12.30 24.45 11.32
CA VAL A 73 -11.56 25.49 10.57
C VAL A 73 -10.33 24.87 9.92
N LEU A 74 -10.16 25.13 8.61
CA LEU A 74 -9.04 24.65 7.83
C LEU A 74 -7.84 25.57 8.02
N VAL A 75 -6.72 24.97 8.42
CA VAL A 75 -5.46 25.69 8.64
C VAL A 75 -4.77 25.96 7.30
N GLY A 76 -4.14 27.14 7.17
CA GLY A 76 -3.50 27.58 5.93
C GLY A 76 -4.42 28.31 4.97
N THR A 77 -5.66 28.59 5.37
CA THR A 77 -6.66 29.33 4.58
C THR A 77 -6.73 30.80 4.99
N THR A 78 -7.49 31.57 4.22
CA THR A 78 -7.63 33.01 4.42
C THR A 78 -8.67 33.33 5.51
N LEU A 79 -8.31 34.25 6.44
CA LEU A 79 -9.24 34.91 7.37
C LEU A 79 -9.52 36.33 6.88
N ARG A 80 -10.79 36.77 6.90
CA ARG A 80 -11.20 38.14 6.55
C ARG A 80 -12.00 38.76 7.65
N VAL A 81 -11.64 39.99 8.03
CA VAL A 81 -12.46 40.84 8.89
C VAL A 81 -13.53 41.49 8.02
N VAL A 82 -14.79 41.50 8.46
CA VAL A 82 -15.95 42.03 7.72
C VAL A 82 -16.68 43.07 8.57
N ASN A 83 -17.12 44.15 7.93
CA ASN A 83 -17.74 45.27 8.59
C ASN A 83 -19.18 45.55 8.09
N SER A 84 -19.62 44.82 7.07
CA SER A 84 -20.96 44.94 6.50
C SER A 84 -21.53 43.57 6.10
N ASP A 85 -22.84 43.47 5.92
CA ASP A 85 -23.50 42.25 5.44
C ASP A 85 -23.09 41.89 4.02
N GLU A 86 -22.76 42.89 3.20
CA GLU A 86 -22.28 42.69 1.82
C GLU A 86 -20.88 42.08 1.83
N GLU A 87 -19.96 42.65 2.66
CA GLU A 87 -18.60 42.09 2.84
C GLU A 87 -18.64 40.67 3.40
N ARG A 88 -19.54 40.40 4.35
CA ARG A 88 -19.75 39.08 4.92
C ARG A 88 -20.16 38.07 3.85
N SER A 89 -21.16 38.41 3.05
CA SER A 89 -21.67 37.54 2.00
C SER A 89 -20.60 37.24 0.95
N ALA A 90 -19.85 38.24 0.53
CA ALA A 90 -18.75 38.10 -0.40
C ALA A 90 -17.60 37.27 0.21
N ALA A 91 -17.27 37.47 1.48
CA ALA A 91 -16.23 36.71 2.17
C ALA A 91 -16.62 35.25 2.36
N ILE A 92 -17.91 34.95 2.67
CA ILE A 92 -18.41 33.58 2.77
C ILE A 92 -18.34 32.89 1.41
N ALA A 93 -18.81 33.53 0.33
CA ALA A 93 -18.73 32.95 -1.02
C ALA A 93 -17.27 32.62 -1.42
N SER A 94 -16.34 33.52 -1.13
CA SER A 94 -14.92 33.29 -1.37
C SER A 94 -14.35 32.15 -0.49
N ALA A 95 -14.81 32.02 0.74
CA ALA A 95 -14.42 30.95 1.65
C ALA A 95 -15.00 29.60 1.23
N ASP A 96 -16.22 29.58 0.66
CA ASP A 96 -16.82 28.37 0.09
C ASP A 96 -16.02 27.87 -1.13
N GLU A 97 -15.55 28.78 -1.98
CA GLU A 97 -14.67 28.44 -3.09
C GLU A 97 -13.31 27.89 -2.60
N GLU A 98 -12.73 28.52 -1.57
CA GLU A 98 -11.45 28.10 -0.98
C GLU A 98 -11.57 26.77 -0.21
N ALA A 99 -12.74 26.45 0.36
CA ALA A 99 -13.03 25.19 1.03
C ALA A 99 -13.12 24.00 0.05
N ASN A 100 -13.51 24.28 -1.20
CA ASN A 100 -13.52 23.28 -2.25
C ASN A 100 -12.09 23.03 -2.72
N LEU A 101 -11.43 22.06 -2.07
CA LEU A 101 -10.10 21.60 -2.46
C LEU A 101 -10.09 21.24 -3.96
N SER A 102 -9.27 21.95 -4.74
CA SER A 102 -9.13 21.69 -6.18
C SER A 102 -8.30 20.42 -6.50
N ILE A 103 -8.35 19.44 -5.58
CA ILE A 103 -7.67 18.16 -5.76
C ILE A 103 -8.66 17.20 -6.44
N GLU A 104 -8.35 16.83 -7.68
CA GLU A 104 -9.10 15.76 -8.35
C GLU A 104 -8.80 14.44 -7.62
N LEU A 105 -9.83 13.68 -7.31
CA LEU A 105 -9.70 12.38 -6.66
C LEU A 105 -10.01 11.29 -7.67
N ASP A 106 -9.27 10.19 -7.55
CA ASP A 106 -9.41 9.01 -8.38
C ASP A 106 -10.23 7.95 -7.63
N GLU A 107 -10.84 7.00 -8.34
CA GLU A 107 -11.55 5.87 -7.70
C GLU A 107 -10.59 4.97 -6.91
N GLU A 108 -9.39 4.79 -7.43
CA GLU A 108 -8.29 4.05 -6.81
C GLU A 108 -7.07 4.94 -6.66
N GLY A 109 -6.27 4.74 -5.62
CA GLY A 109 -5.08 5.53 -5.37
C GLY A 109 -4.68 5.57 -3.90
N VAL A 110 -3.71 6.41 -3.61
CA VAL A 110 -3.17 6.61 -2.26
C VAL A 110 -4.00 7.59 -1.45
N CYS A 111 -3.87 7.52 -0.12
CA CYS A 111 -4.43 8.51 0.80
C CYS A 111 -3.37 9.56 1.15
N ILE A 112 -3.70 10.85 1.08
CA ILE A 112 -2.79 11.93 1.43
C ILE A 112 -3.33 12.80 2.56
N LYS A 113 -2.44 13.24 3.43
CA LYS A 113 -2.74 14.10 4.58
C LYS A 113 -1.74 15.24 4.67
N SER A 114 -2.19 16.39 5.14
CA SER A 114 -1.31 17.50 5.52
C SER A 114 -1.90 18.30 6.69
N ASP A 115 -1.09 19.11 7.32
CA ASP A 115 -1.52 20.06 8.35
C ASP A 115 -2.28 21.28 7.76
N THR A 116 -2.03 21.59 6.48
CA THR A 116 -2.56 22.79 5.81
C THR A 116 -3.09 22.46 4.40
N VAL A 117 -4.01 23.32 3.90
CA VAL A 117 -4.53 23.24 2.52
C VAL A 117 -3.39 23.32 1.50
N GLY A 118 -2.53 24.33 1.61
CA GLY A 118 -1.42 24.53 0.67
C GLY A 118 -0.41 23.38 0.67
N GLY A 119 -0.14 22.76 1.84
CA GLY A 119 0.69 21.57 1.95
C GLY A 119 0.06 20.37 1.26
N LEU A 120 -1.25 20.19 1.41
CA LEU A 120 -2.01 19.12 0.77
C LEU A 120 -2.02 19.26 -0.75
N GLU A 121 -2.25 20.48 -1.27
CA GLU A 121 -2.22 20.79 -2.70
C GLU A 121 -0.81 20.59 -3.31
N ALA A 122 0.23 21.02 -2.58
CA ALA A 122 1.61 20.82 -3.01
C ALA A 122 1.96 19.34 -3.13
N LEU A 123 1.61 18.52 -2.11
CA LEU A 123 1.83 17.08 -2.15
C LEU A 123 1.03 16.44 -3.29
N ALA A 124 -0.24 16.82 -3.46
CA ALA A 124 -1.08 16.30 -4.54
C ALA A 124 -0.52 16.60 -5.92
N LYS A 125 0.00 17.82 -6.12
CA LYS A 125 0.62 18.23 -7.38
C LYS A 125 1.84 17.36 -7.71
N GLU A 126 2.77 17.22 -6.78
CA GLU A 126 3.98 16.42 -6.98
C GLU A 126 3.64 14.94 -7.28
N LEU A 127 2.65 14.37 -6.58
CA LEU A 127 2.20 13.01 -6.85
C LEU A 127 1.61 12.83 -8.25
N ARG A 128 0.85 13.82 -8.73
CA ARG A 128 0.30 13.81 -10.08
C ARG A 128 1.38 13.94 -11.16
N GLU A 129 2.42 14.74 -10.92
CA GLU A 129 3.55 14.87 -11.84
C GLU A 129 4.28 13.53 -12.04
N VAL A 130 4.33 12.68 -11.02
CA VAL A 130 4.89 11.33 -11.11
C VAL A 130 3.84 10.24 -11.43
N GLY A 131 2.60 10.63 -11.76
CA GLY A 131 1.54 9.73 -12.19
C GLY A 131 0.94 8.86 -11.09
N VAL A 132 0.99 9.31 -9.83
CA VAL A 132 0.40 8.58 -8.69
C VAL A 132 -1.05 9.03 -8.49
N PRO A 133 -2.02 8.12 -8.60
CA PRO A 133 -3.42 8.45 -8.38
C PRO A 133 -3.71 8.69 -6.89
N ILE A 134 -4.62 9.63 -6.62
CA ILE A 134 -5.00 10.05 -5.26
C ILE A 134 -6.45 9.71 -5.03
N ARG A 135 -6.74 8.83 -4.10
CA ARG A 135 -8.10 8.42 -3.74
C ARG A 135 -8.73 9.30 -2.66
N GLU A 136 -7.94 9.71 -1.69
CA GLU A 136 -8.41 10.54 -0.59
C GLU A 136 -7.37 11.61 -0.22
N ALA A 137 -7.85 12.83 -0.01
CA ALA A 137 -7.04 13.96 0.41
C ALA A 137 -7.75 14.69 1.56
N SER A 138 -7.09 14.87 2.69
CA SER A 138 -7.70 15.53 3.84
C SER A 138 -6.67 16.21 4.76
N ILE A 139 -7.13 17.18 5.53
CA ILE A 139 -6.33 17.99 6.44
C ILE A 139 -6.41 17.40 7.85
N GLY A 140 -5.31 17.51 8.58
CA GLY A 140 -5.19 17.09 9.97
C GLY A 140 -4.36 15.84 10.17
N LYS A 141 -4.33 15.34 11.41
CA LYS A 141 -3.53 14.16 11.79
C LYS A 141 -4.10 12.89 11.15
N VAL A 142 -3.21 11.94 10.88
CA VAL A 142 -3.60 10.62 10.39
C VAL A 142 -4.37 9.88 11.49
N SER A 143 -5.57 9.42 11.17
CA SER A 143 -6.50 8.76 12.08
C SER A 143 -6.78 7.32 11.65
N ARG A 144 -7.43 6.55 12.53
CA ARG A 144 -7.90 5.19 12.22
C ARG A 144 -8.79 5.11 10.98
N ARG A 145 -9.58 6.18 10.71
CA ARG A 145 -10.41 6.26 9.50
C ARG A 145 -9.56 6.25 8.23
N ASP A 146 -8.45 6.98 8.24
CA ASP A 146 -7.56 7.08 7.09
C ASP A 146 -6.89 5.73 6.80
N VAL A 147 -6.55 4.97 7.85
CA VAL A 147 -6.02 3.60 7.72
C VAL A 147 -7.03 2.68 7.02
N ARG A 148 -8.29 2.69 7.48
CA ARG A 148 -9.36 1.89 6.87
C ARG A 148 -9.67 2.30 5.44
N SER A 149 -9.54 3.58 5.13
CA SER A 149 -9.67 4.07 3.76
C SER A 149 -8.55 3.52 2.86
N ALA A 150 -7.31 3.53 3.34
CA ALA A 150 -6.18 2.96 2.60
C ALA A 150 -6.30 1.43 2.43
N GLU A 151 -6.77 0.70 3.47
CA GLU A 151 -7.04 -0.75 3.38
C GLU A 151 -8.05 -1.11 2.30
N ALA A 152 -9.03 -0.25 2.07
CA ALA A 152 -10.09 -0.47 1.10
C ALA A 152 -9.63 -0.34 -0.36
N SER A 153 -8.36 0.04 -0.62
CA SER A 153 -7.80 0.02 -1.97
C SER A 153 -7.65 -1.42 -2.46
N SER A 154 -8.11 -1.68 -3.68
CA SER A 154 -8.03 -2.99 -4.31
C SER A 154 -6.59 -3.33 -4.74
N ASP A 155 -5.80 -2.31 -5.11
CA ASP A 155 -4.38 -2.47 -5.41
C ASP A 155 -3.54 -2.39 -4.14
N PRO A 156 -2.82 -3.47 -3.76
CA PRO A 156 -1.93 -3.46 -2.61
C PRO A 156 -0.83 -2.39 -2.66
N LEU A 157 -0.46 -1.90 -3.85
CA LEU A 157 0.54 -0.86 -4.04
C LEU A 157 0.01 0.55 -3.72
N HIS A 158 -1.31 0.71 -3.61
CA HIS A 158 -1.96 1.97 -3.23
C HIS A 158 -2.35 2.03 -1.75
N ARG A 159 -2.08 0.99 -0.96
CA ARG A 159 -2.35 0.97 0.49
C ARG A 159 -1.33 1.78 1.27
N ILE A 160 -1.21 3.05 0.89
CA ILE A 160 -0.25 4.00 1.45
C ILE A 160 -0.99 5.23 1.96
N ILE A 161 -0.60 5.71 3.14
CA ILE A 161 -0.99 7.00 3.68
C ILE A 161 0.26 7.88 3.69
N MET A 162 0.26 8.94 2.89
CA MET A 162 1.34 9.90 2.83
C MET A 162 0.97 11.15 3.61
N ALA A 163 1.74 11.48 4.63
CA ALA A 163 1.49 12.57 5.58
C ALA A 163 2.59 13.64 5.47
N PHE A 164 2.22 14.81 4.96
CA PHE A 164 3.13 15.95 4.85
C PHE A 164 2.92 16.92 6.01
N SER A 165 3.98 17.19 6.79
CA SER A 165 3.98 18.09 7.95
C SER A 165 2.87 17.82 8.97
N THR A 166 2.41 16.58 9.09
CA THR A 166 1.40 16.19 10.06
C THR A 166 1.73 14.89 10.74
N GLU A 167 1.21 14.72 11.95
CA GLU A 167 1.48 13.57 12.81
C GLU A 167 0.46 12.45 12.57
N ILE A 168 0.83 11.25 12.95
CA ILE A 168 -0.07 10.11 13.07
C ILE A 168 -0.57 9.99 14.52
N LEU A 169 -1.85 9.68 14.69
CA LEU A 169 -2.43 9.40 16.00
C LEU A 169 -2.07 7.98 16.46
N GLU A 170 -1.86 7.80 17.77
CA GLU A 170 -1.51 6.51 18.37
C GLU A 170 -2.49 5.39 17.96
N GLU A 171 -3.80 5.69 17.95
CA GLU A 171 -4.83 4.76 17.51
C GLU A 171 -4.72 4.33 16.03
N ALA A 172 -4.11 5.15 15.18
CA ALA A 172 -3.86 4.83 13.78
C ALA A 172 -2.60 3.96 13.63
N GLU A 173 -1.57 4.20 14.43
CA GLU A 173 -0.37 3.34 14.50
C GLU A 173 -0.72 1.93 14.96
N GLU A 174 -1.58 1.80 15.98
CA GLU A 174 -2.09 0.51 16.46
C GLU A 174 -2.87 -0.23 15.35
N GLU A 175 -3.75 0.47 14.63
CA GLU A 175 -4.53 -0.11 13.53
C GLU A 175 -3.60 -0.60 12.39
N ILE A 176 -2.61 0.19 11.97
CA ILE A 176 -1.61 -0.21 10.96
C ILE A 176 -0.85 -1.46 11.41
N SER A 177 -0.42 -1.49 12.68
CA SER A 177 0.37 -2.61 13.24
C SER A 177 -0.43 -3.91 13.34
N SER A 178 -1.76 -3.82 13.50
CA SER A 178 -2.68 -4.96 13.60
C SER A 178 -3.29 -5.38 12.25
N SER A 179 -3.11 -4.55 11.22
CA SER A 179 -3.70 -4.78 9.90
C SER A 179 -2.95 -5.87 9.11
N GLU A 180 -3.67 -6.89 8.67
CA GLU A 180 -3.17 -7.91 7.74
C GLU A 180 -3.09 -7.38 6.29
N ALA A 181 -3.68 -6.21 6.02
CA ALA A 181 -3.76 -5.62 4.68
C ALA A 181 -2.43 -5.00 4.20
N GLY A 182 -1.47 -4.79 5.11
CA GLY A 182 -0.15 -4.25 4.80
C GLY A 182 -0.17 -2.76 4.42
N VAL A 183 -0.91 -1.95 5.17
CA VAL A 183 -0.94 -0.48 4.99
C VAL A 183 0.40 0.13 5.40
N LYS A 184 0.94 1.03 4.58
CA LYS A 184 2.16 1.79 4.85
C LYS A 184 1.82 3.23 5.19
N HIS A 185 2.38 3.76 6.28
CA HIS A 185 2.42 5.18 6.59
C HIS A 185 3.79 5.76 6.22
N ILE A 186 3.80 6.88 5.53
CA ILE A 186 4.99 7.66 5.16
C ILE A 186 4.75 9.11 5.59
N GLY A 187 5.51 9.59 6.57
CA GLY A 187 5.39 10.94 7.12
C GLY A 187 6.69 11.71 7.06
N SER A 188 6.66 12.95 6.55
CA SER A 188 7.83 13.85 6.52
C SER A 188 7.41 15.31 6.36
N ASP A 189 8.27 16.23 6.80
CA ASP A 189 8.18 17.67 6.52
C ASP A 189 8.83 18.06 5.17
N ILE A 190 9.31 17.07 4.41
CA ILE A 190 9.94 17.25 3.10
C ILE A 190 9.21 16.39 2.08
N ILE A 191 8.53 17.01 1.11
CA ILE A 191 7.71 16.32 0.10
C ILE A 191 8.54 15.32 -0.71
N TYR A 192 9.72 15.69 -1.16
CA TYR A 192 10.57 14.79 -1.96
C TYR A 192 10.96 13.51 -1.22
N ARG A 193 11.15 13.60 0.10
CA ARG A 193 11.42 12.42 0.92
C ARG A 193 10.22 11.47 0.98
N ILE A 194 9.01 12.02 0.98
CA ILE A 194 7.78 11.19 0.92
C ILE A 194 7.72 10.44 -0.41
N LEU A 195 8.08 11.09 -1.52
CA LEU A 195 8.09 10.46 -2.84
C LEU A 195 9.16 9.37 -2.96
N GLU A 196 10.38 9.64 -2.47
CA GLU A 196 11.48 8.66 -2.45
C GLU A 196 11.12 7.43 -1.61
N GLU A 197 10.64 7.61 -0.37
CA GLU A 197 10.26 6.51 0.52
C GLU A 197 9.08 5.69 -0.05
N ARG A 198 8.15 6.36 -0.72
CA ARG A 198 7.07 5.68 -1.44
C ARG A 198 7.60 4.81 -2.58
N GLU A 199 8.52 5.32 -3.39
CA GLU A 199 9.09 4.59 -4.53
C GLU A 199 9.84 3.35 -4.05
N GLU A 200 10.69 3.48 -3.04
CA GLU A 200 11.40 2.36 -2.40
C GLU A 200 10.43 1.30 -1.85
N TRP A 201 9.38 1.73 -1.15
CA TRP A 201 8.39 0.82 -0.60
C TRP A 201 7.60 0.09 -1.70
N VAL A 202 7.18 0.79 -2.76
CA VAL A 202 6.44 0.20 -3.88
C VAL A 202 7.29 -0.85 -4.59
N GLU A 203 8.58 -0.60 -4.79
CA GLU A 203 9.49 -1.57 -5.41
C GLU A 203 9.66 -2.81 -4.51
N ALA A 204 9.89 -2.62 -3.22
CA ALA A 204 9.97 -3.71 -2.26
C ALA A 204 8.67 -4.54 -2.23
N ARG A 205 7.51 -3.87 -2.17
CA ARG A 205 6.20 -4.55 -2.12
C ARG A 205 5.87 -5.31 -3.41
N LYS A 206 6.27 -4.79 -4.58
CA LYS A 206 6.16 -5.53 -5.84
C LYS A 206 6.94 -6.84 -5.80
N ASN A 207 8.17 -6.79 -5.33
CA ASN A 207 9.01 -7.97 -5.20
C ASN A 207 8.41 -9.01 -4.24
N GLU A 208 7.88 -8.57 -3.09
CA GLU A 208 7.18 -9.45 -2.14
C GLU A 208 5.95 -10.12 -2.78
N LEU A 209 5.10 -9.34 -3.46
CA LEU A 209 3.91 -9.86 -4.15
C LEU A 209 4.27 -10.86 -5.26
N GLU A 210 5.38 -10.63 -5.97
CA GLU A 210 5.89 -11.57 -6.95
C GLU A 210 6.37 -12.88 -6.29
N GLU A 211 7.09 -12.78 -5.17
CA GLU A 211 7.52 -13.95 -4.39
C GLU A 211 6.33 -14.72 -3.83
N GLU A 212 5.36 -14.05 -3.21
CA GLU A 212 4.10 -14.65 -2.74
C GLU A 212 3.36 -15.36 -3.90
N SER A 213 3.31 -14.74 -5.08
CA SER A 213 2.70 -15.33 -6.27
C SER A 213 3.44 -16.56 -6.76
N ARG A 214 4.78 -16.58 -6.65
CA ARG A 214 5.62 -17.73 -6.99
C ARG A 214 5.42 -18.90 -6.02
N GLU A 215 5.21 -18.64 -4.73
CA GLU A 215 4.93 -19.68 -3.74
C GLU A 215 3.57 -20.36 -3.94
N ILE A 216 2.56 -19.60 -4.38
CA ILE A 216 1.18 -20.09 -4.60
C ILE A 216 1.05 -20.80 -5.96
N VAL A 217 1.86 -20.43 -6.96
CA VAL A 217 1.78 -21.00 -8.31
C VAL A 217 2.65 -22.25 -8.40
N VAL A 218 2.05 -23.35 -8.84
CA VAL A 218 2.80 -24.58 -9.20
C VAL A 218 3.58 -24.32 -10.47
N TYR A 219 4.90 -24.29 -10.36
CA TYR A 219 5.79 -24.13 -11.49
C TYR A 219 5.96 -25.46 -12.24
N PRO A 220 6.18 -25.42 -13.55
CA PRO A 220 6.49 -26.63 -14.33
C PRO A 220 7.80 -27.25 -13.86
N GLY A 221 7.85 -28.55 -13.88
CA GLY A 221 9.04 -29.28 -13.50
C GLY A 221 9.19 -30.57 -14.31
N ARG A 222 10.43 -31.03 -14.44
CA ARG A 222 10.78 -32.29 -15.10
C ARG A 222 11.70 -33.07 -14.18
N ILE A 223 11.36 -34.33 -13.92
CA ILE A 223 12.14 -35.22 -13.06
C ILE A 223 12.52 -36.48 -13.85
N MET A 224 13.65 -37.04 -13.51
CA MET A 224 14.11 -38.35 -14.02
C MET A 224 14.22 -39.35 -12.86
N LEU A 225 13.65 -40.51 -13.01
CA LEU A 225 13.82 -41.61 -12.06
C LEU A 225 15.25 -42.15 -12.16
N LEU A 226 15.94 -42.22 -11.02
CA LEU A 226 17.33 -42.70 -10.97
C LEU A 226 17.36 -44.24 -11.03
N PRO A 227 18.20 -44.80 -11.88
CA PRO A 227 18.43 -46.27 -11.91
C PRO A 227 18.93 -46.77 -10.55
N ASP A 228 18.54 -47.97 -10.17
CA ASP A 228 18.91 -48.65 -8.90
C ASP A 228 18.51 -47.88 -7.61
N HIS A 229 17.59 -46.94 -7.73
CA HIS A 229 17.09 -46.12 -6.59
C HIS A 229 15.60 -46.33 -6.32
N THR A 230 15.09 -47.52 -6.49
CA THR A 230 13.72 -47.90 -6.11
C THR A 230 13.71 -48.47 -4.70
N PHE A 231 13.26 -47.67 -3.71
CA PHE A 231 13.22 -48.08 -2.31
C PHE A 231 11.93 -48.83 -1.97
N ARG A 232 10.84 -48.56 -2.68
CA ARG A 232 9.55 -49.25 -2.54
C ARG A 232 8.79 -49.23 -3.85
N VAL A 233 8.33 -50.38 -4.30
CA VAL A 233 7.70 -50.59 -5.61
C VAL A 233 6.27 -49.97 -5.66
N SER A 234 5.49 -50.02 -4.56
CA SER A 234 4.08 -49.55 -4.57
C SER A 234 3.55 -49.19 -3.16
N LYS A 235 2.41 -48.51 -3.10
CA LYS A 235 1.56 -48.22 -1.91
C LYS A 235 2.25 -47.47 -0.76
N PRO A 236 2.70 -46.26 -0.92
CA PRO A 236 3.09 -45.56 -2.14
C PRO A 236 4.44 -46.05 -2.67
N ALA A 237 4.71 -45.88 -3.95
CA ALA A 237 6.04 -46.13 -4.50
C ALA A 237 7.02 -45.10 -3.93
N VAL A 238 8.27 -45.52 -3.63
CA VAL A 238 9.32 -44.60 -3.16
C VAL A 238 10.53 -44.78 -4.09
N VAL A 239 10.87 -43.71 -4.81
CA VAL A 239 11.90 -43.71 -5.84
C VAL A 239 12.84 -42.54 -5.68
N GLY A 240 14.11 -42.72 -5.99
CA GLY A 240 15.09 -41.66 -6.15
C GLY A 240 14.87 -40.93 -7.48
N VAL A 241 14.86 -39.63 -7.46
CA VAL A 241 14.71 -38.80 -8.67
C VAL A 241 15.71 -37.67 -8.68
N ARG A 242 16.12 -37.28 -9.88
CA ARG A 242 16.83 -36.01 -10.13
C ARG A 242 15.88 -35.00 -10.76
N VAL A 243 15.83 -33.80 -10.22
CA VAL A 243 15.08 -32.70 -10.82
C VAL A 243 15.85 -32.11 -11.98
N LEU A 244 15.41 -32.37 -13.21
CA LEU A 244 16.07 -31.92 -14.43
C LEU A 244 15.76 -30.45 -14.74
N ALA A 245 14.54 -30.00 -14.44
CA ALA A 245 14.07 -28.66 -14.73
C ALA A 245 13.03 -28.20 -13.71
N GLY A 246 13.00 -26.90 -13.43
CA GLY A 246 12.01 -26.27 -12.56
C GLY A 246 12.03 -26.77 -11.12
N ARG A 247 10.85 -27.01 -10.56
CA ARG A 247 10.68 -27.39 -9.15
C ARG A 247 9.58 -28.42 -8.97
N VAL A 248 9.69 -29.14 -7.86
CA VAL A 248 8.79 -30.22 -7.49
C VAL A 248 8.32 -30.03 -6.06
N HIS A 249 7.01 -30.04 -5.84
CA HIS A 249 6.38 -29.88 -4.53
C HIS A 249 5.56 -31.10 -4.13
N ILE A 250 5.31 -31.22 -2.85
CA ILE A 250 4.35 -32.20 -2.32
C ILE A 250 2.95 -31.89 -2.85
N GLY A 251 2.20 -32.91 -3.21
CA GLY A 251 0.82 -32.80 -3.69
C GLY A 251 0.66 -32.62 -5.20
N GLN A 252 1.76 -32.44 -5.95
CA GLN A 252 1.70 -32.30 -7.40
C GLN A 252 1.44 -33.63 -8.11
N GLY A 253 0.69 -33.54 -9.24
CA GLY A 253 0.50 -34.65 -10.16
C GLY A 253 1.74 -34.88 -11.02
N LEU A 254 1.92 -36.11 -11.49
CA LEU A 254 3.00 -36.51 -12.43
C LEU A 254 2.37 -37.02 -13.72
N LEU A 255 2.97 -36.62 -14.85
CA LEU A 255 2.60 -37.05 -16.19
C LEU A 255 3.76 -37.89 -16.78
N LYS A 256 3.41 -39.00 -17.40
CA LYS A 256 4.28 -39.80 -18.28
C LYS A 256 3.61 -39.89 -19.66
N ASP A 257 4.30 -39.44 -20.68
CA ASP A 257 3.81 -39.48 -22.08
C ASP A 257 2.40 -38.83 -22.23
N GLY A 258 2.17 -37.74 -21.47
CA GLY A 258 0.89 -37.00 -21.48
C GLY A 258 -0.23 -37.61 -20.62
N ASN A 259 -0.01 -38.74 -19.97
CA ASN A 259 -0.97 -39.41 -19.11
C ASN A 259 -0.62 -39.19 -17.63
N ARG A 260 -1.62 -38.88 -16.83
CA ARG A 260 -1.43 -38.77 -15.40
C ARG A 260 -1.17 -40.14 -14.76
N VAL A 261 -0.01 -40.27 -14.10
CA VAL A 261 0.41 -41.55 -13.52
C VAL A 261 0.27 -41.58 -12.00
N GLY A 262 0.47 -40.49 -11.31
CA GLY A 262 0.39 -40.47 -9.86
C GLY A 262 0.49 -39.08 -9.25
N ARG A 263 0.62 -39.00 -7.91
CA ARG A 263 0.77 -37.77 -7.15
C ARG A 263 1.89 -37.90 -6.12
N ILE A 264 2.70 -36.86 -5.98
CA ILE A 264 3.79 -36.78 -5.00
C ILE A 264 3.20 -36.62 -3.60
N LYS A 265 3.52 -37.51 -2.69
CA LYS A 265 3.05 -37.54 -1.31
C LYS A 265 4.06 -36.98 -0.31
N SER A 266 5.33 -37.19 -0.54
CA SER A 266 6.42 -36.65 0.26
C SER A 266 7.72 -36.57 -0.57
N ILE A 267 8.61 -35.65 -0.15
CA ILE A 267 9.94 -35.45 -0.71
C ILE A 267 10.92 -35.53 0.45
N ARG A 268 12.05 -36.28 0.27
CA ARG A 268 13.10 -36.40 1.27
C ARG A 268 14.48 -36.30 0.64
N SER A 269 15.38 -35.59 1.35
CA SER A 269 16.82 -35.60 1.07
C SER A 269 17.51 -36.26 2.26
N GLY A 270 17.95 -37.50 2.08
CA GLY A 270 18.44 -38.34 3.18
C GLY A 270 17.35 -38.56 4.26
N GLN A 271 17.59 -38.06 5.46
CA GLN A 271 16.62 -38.14 6.57
C GLN A 271 15.69 -36.91 6.70
N GLU A 272 15.99 -35.84 5.98
CA GLU A 272 15.26 -34.59 6.04
C GLU A 272 14.04 -34.61 5.12
N SER A 273 12.89 -34.15 5.63
CA SER A 273 11.66 -33.96 4.84
C SER A 273 11.64 -32.57 4.23
N LEU A 274 11.50 -32.52 2.92
CA LEU A 274 11.45 -31.27 2.16
C LEU A 274 10.02 -31.01 1.67
N LYS A 275 9.63 -29.75 1.61
CA LYS A 275 8.37 -29.31 0.97
C LYS A 275 8.55 -29.18 -0.54
N GLU A 276 9.75 -28.80 -0.98
CA GLU A 276 10.13 -28.51 -2.36
C GLU A 276 11.51 -29.08 -2.69
N ALA A 277 11.71 -29.50 -3.95
CA ALA A 277 13.03 -29.79 -4.52
C ALA A 277 13.21 -29.00 -5.82
N ARG A 278 14.38 -28.40 -6.02
CA ARG A 278 14.70 -27.52 -7.16
C ARG A 278 15.61 -28.21 -8.15
N GLN A 279 15.73 -27.64 -9.34
CA GLN A 279 16.61 -28.14 -10.41
C GLN A 279 18.00 -28.50 -9.89
N GLY A 280 18.48 -29.68 -10.31
CA GLY A 280 19.76 -30.24 -9.90
C GLY A 280 19.72 -31.08 -8.63
N ALA A 281 18.64 -30.98 -7.82
CA ALA A 281 18.51 -31.77 -6.61
C ALA A 281 18.25 -33.26 -6.91
N GLU A 282 18.89 -34.16 -6.13
CA GLU A 282 18.58 -35.58 -6.07
C GLU A 282 17.87 -35.87 -4.75
N VAL A 283 16.63 -36.37 -4.86
CA VAL A 283 15.77 -36.58 -3.72
C VAL A 283 14.97 -37.87 -3.85
N ALA A 284 14.57 -38.46 -2.75
CA ALA A 284 13.62 -39.55 -2.73
C ALA A 284 12.19 -38.98 -2.69
N ILE A 285 11.34 -39.36 -3.63
CA ILE A 285 9.93 -39.00 -3.64
C ILE A 285 9.07 -40.22 -3.37
N SER A 286 7.99 -39.97 -2.63
CA SER A 286 6.92 -40.94 -2.44
C SER A 286 5.78 -40.58 -3.38
N VAL A 287 5.39 -41.51 -4.26
CA VAL A 287 4.34 -41.29 -5.28
C VAL A 287 3.19 -42.24 -5.03
N ASP A 288 2.00 -41.65 -4.87
CA ASP A 288 0.76 -42.40 -4.69
C ASP A 288 0.13 -42.71 -6.06
N GLY A 289 -0.56 -43.86 -6.15
CA GLY A 289 -1.25 -44.28 -7.38
C GLY A 289 -0.36 -45.01 -8.40
N VAL A 290 0.94 -45.20 -8.16
CA VAL A 290 1.85 -45.87 -9.09
C VAL A 290 2.46 -47.16 -8.54
N THR A 291 2.87 -48.02 -9.46
CA THR A 291 3.72 -49.20 -9.21
C THR A 291 4.90 -49.15 -10.17
N VAL A 292 6.13 -49.22 -9.61
CA VAL A 292 7.37 -49.28 -10.42
C VAL A 292 7.41 -50.59 -11.17
N GLY A 293 7.84 -50.57 -12.42
CA GLY A 293 7.81 -51.68 -13.34
C GLY A 293 6.47 -51.90 -14.06
N ARG A 294 5.45 -50.98 -13.81
CA ARG A 294 4.14 -51.04 -14.49
C ARG A 294 3.72 -49.71 -15.10
N GLN A 295 3.57 -48.66 -14.29
CA GLN A 295 3.22 -47.31 -14.77
C GLN A 295 4.47 -46.45 -14.97
N ILE A 296 5.48 -46.64 -14.13
CA ILE A 296 6.77 -45.93 -14.21
C ILE A 296 7.91 -46.93 -14.12
N GLU A 297 9.00 -46.64 -14.78
CA GLU A 297 10.23 -47.43 -14.81
C GLU A 297 11.44 -46.59 -14.44
N GLU A 298 12.51 -47.23 -14.03
CA GLU A 298 13.78 -46.54 -13.78
C GLU A 298 14.30 -45.93 -15.09
N GLY A 299 14.80 -44.72 -15.03
CA GLY A 299 15.21 -43.95 -16.20
C GLY A 299 14.08 -43.14 -16.86
N ASP A 300 12.82 -43.33 -16.46
CA ASP A 300 11.71 -42.54 -16.99
C ASP A 300 11.86 -41.07 -16.67
N ILE A 301 11.41 -40.23 -17.63
CA ILE A 301 11.26 -38.79 -17.44
C ILE A 301 9.78 -38.50 -17.21
N LEU A 302 9.48 -37.85 -16.10
CA LEU A 302 8.11 -37.45 -15.74
C LEU A 302 8.03 -35.92 -15.71
N LEU A 303 6.89 -35.39 -16.16
CA LEU A 303 6.58 -33.98 -16.05
C LEU A 303 5.71 -33.73 -14.82
N VAL A 304 5.92 -32.60 -14.19
CA VAL A 304 5.06 -32.13 -13.11
C VAL A 304 3.82 -31.47 -13.71
N ASP A 305 2.66 -32.05 -13.42
CA ASP A 305 1.37 -31.54 -13.89
C ASP A 305 1.02 -30.25 -13.16
N ILE A 306 0.53 -29.25 -13.92
CA ILE A 306 0.11 -27.96 -13.38
C ILE A 306 -1.39 -27.76 -13.61
N PRO A 307 -2.12 -27.17 -12.64
CA PRO A 307 -3.52 -26.79 -12.85
C PRO A 307 -3.65 -25.71 -13.93
N GLU A 308 -4.74 -25.72 -14.71
CA GLU A 308 -4.99 -24.72 -15.74
C GLU A 308 -4.98 -23.28 -15.21
N SER A 309 -5.53 -23.05 -14.02
CA SER A 309 -5.50 -21.75 -13.36
C SER A 309 -4.08 -21.24 -13.09
N HIS A 310 -3.14 -22.16 -12.80
CA HIS A 310 -1.73 -21.84 -12.62
C HIS A 310 -1.03 -21.61 -13.96
N ALA A 311 -1.39 -22.35 -15.00
CA ALA A 311 -0.88 -22.12 -16.34
C ALA A 311 -1.20 -20.70 -16.84
N ARG A 312 -2.42 -20.19 -16.59
CA ARG A 312 -2.80 -18.81 -16.92
C ARG A 312 -1.98 -17.76 -16.15
N LYS A 313 -1.68 -18.00 -14.87
CA LYS A 313 -0.85 -17.12 -14.04
C LYS A 313 0.60 -17.11 -14.50
N LEU A 314 1.16 -18.27 -14.84
CA LEU A 314 2.55 -18.43 -15.31
C LEU A 314 2.86 -17.61 -16.57
N ARG A 315 1.88 -17.38 -17.45
CA ARG A 315 2.05 -16.50 -18.62
C ARG A 315 2.42 -15.05 -18.30
N LYS A 316 2.14 -14.60 -17.08
CA LYS A 316 2.41 -13.24 -16.60
C LYS A 316 3.62 -13.17 -15.67
N LEU A 317 4.21 -14.30 -15.33
CA LEU A 317 5.34 -14.41 -14.41
C LEU A 317 6.62 -14.73 -15.20
N GLU A 318 7.73 -14.24 -14.71
CA GLU A 318 9.04 -14.59 -15.28
C GLU A 318 9.39 -16.04 -14.95
N MET A 319 9.70 -16.81 -15.98
CA MET A 319 10.20 -18.17 -15.89
C MET A 319 11.64 -18.23 -16.39
N THR A 320 12.41 -19.18 -15.86
CA THR A 320 13.71 -19.48 -16.45
C THR A 320 13.54 -20.12 -17.84
N PRO A 321 14.52 -20.01 -18.75
CA PRO A 321 14.40 -20.60 -20.10
C PRO A 321 14.09 -22.10 -20.06
N VAL A 322 14.54 -22.82 -19.03
CA VAL A 322 14.30 -24.26 -18.86
C VAL A 322 12.87 -24.51 -18.34
N GLU A 323 12.35 -23.67 -17.46
CA GLU A 323 10.95 -23.74 -17.00
C GLU A 323 10.00 -23.43 -18.16
N GLU A 324 10.35 -22.47 -19.00
CA GLU A 324 9.57 -22.07 -20.17
C GLU A 324 9.47 -23.22 -21.20
N GLU A 325 10.56 -23.93 -21.45
CA GLU A 325 10.57 -25.13 -22.29
C GLU A 325 9.61 -26.21 -21.78
N VAL A 326 9.65 -26.50 -20.47
CA VAL A 326 8.75 -27.50 -19.86
C VAL A 326 7.29 -27.01 -19.85
N TYR A 327 7.08 -25.72 -19.67
CA TYR A 327 5.75 -25.12 -19.74
C TYR A 327 5.13 -25.27 -21.15
N GLU A 328 5.86 -24.96 -22.20
CA GLU A 328 5.39 -25.14 -23.59
C GLU A 328 5.12 -26.61 -23.90
N GLU A 329 5.92 -27.53 -23.40
CA GLU A 329 5.68 -28.98 -23.54
C GLU A 329 4.34 -29.36 -22.87
N LEU A 330 4.09 -28.92 -21.65
CA LEU A 330 2.83 -29.15 -20.93
C LEU A 330 1.63 -28.55 -21.67
N LEU A 331 1.77 -27.31 -22.16
CA LEU A 331 0.73 -26.67 -22.98
C LEU A 331 0.40 -27.54 -24.22
N SER A 332 1.42 -28.06 -24.89
CA SER A 332 1.23 -28.91 -26.07
C SER A 332 0.49 -30.21 -25.75
N ILE A 333 0.78 -30.81 -24.60
CA ILE A 333 0.13 -32.02 -24.11
C ILE A 333 -1.35 -31.76 -23.79
N HIS A 334 -1.64 -30.76 -22.98
CA HIS A 334 -3.00 -30.47 -22.56
C HIS A 334 -3.88 -29.97 -23.71
N ARG A 335 -3.33 -29.19 -24.67
CA ARG A 335 -4.06 -28.67 -25.84
C ARG A 335 -4.42 -29.71 -26.89
N LYS A 336 -3.86 -30.90 -26.82
CA LYS A 336 -4.33 -32.04 -27.62
C LYS A 336 -5.76 -32.45 -27.24
N ASN A 337 -6.11 -32.30 -25.95
CA ASN A 337 -7.42 -32.67 -25.42
C ASN A 337 -8.37 -31.46 -25.28
N ASP A 338 -7.84 -30.30 -24.98
CA ASP A 338 -8.58 -29.03 -24.83
C ASP A 338 -7.83 -27.89 -25.52
N HIS A 339 -8.30 -27.47 -26.68
CA HIS A 339 -7.66 -26.44 -27.53
C HIS A 339 -7.50 -25.07 -26.84
N PHE A 340 -8.30 -24.80 -25.81
CA PHE A 340 -8.31 -23.52 -25.08
C PHE A 340 -7.57 -23.59 -23.74
N TRP A 341 -7.03 -24.75 -23.39
CA TRP A 341 -6.35 -24.92 -22.11
C TRP A 341 -5.19 -23.94 -21.91
N GLY A 342 -5.20 -23.24 -20.76
CA GLY A 342 -4.20 -22.25 -20.40
C GLY A 342 -4.25 -20.92 -21.17
N ARG A 343 -5.37 -20.62 -21.87
CA ARG A 343 -5.58 -19.31 -22.53
C ARG A 343 -6.14 -18.25 -21.61
#